data_91410496309e90ec2784bebe45fff4b6
#
_entry.id   91410496309e90ec2784bebe45fff4b6
#
_cell.length_a   1.000
_cell.length_b   1.000
_cell.length_c   1.000
_cell.angle_alpha   90.00
_cell.angle_beta   90.00
_cell.angle_gamma   90.00
#
_symmetry.space_group_name_H-M   'P 1'
#
loop_
_entity.id
_entity.type
_entity.pdbx_description
1 polymer ?
#
loop_
_entity_poly.entity_id
_entity_poly.type
_entity_poly.pdbx_seq_one_letter_code
_entity_poly.pdbx_strand_id
1 'polypeptide(L)'
;LTGTDYRTPVTDPELLADRALGERLLPSESAEVYRAEHLAARLLDEHGPQVLGAAEDLPGLVRQAARDAYDEGYERGVHDHDAVLVLRTLLELHEGAGALRHEPGARAAAQLFWTHGTTPGQRGAWTRRAVSLARAGETFGPVEAGAGLRDELADAIGVFGREQPAAAGAGIRPEAAADYLLHELTGNPAGFVLSGAARTLLEKFRHSIGPDLHDGHLADLAALDTLTERHQLAIAWLSSHARSTGSGATPGDLAEAAAAQLCPELERYDGDAPLVRTTTGLLGAHPRIRDGELTVRIDEFLARTAAFRAEAVPAFRAHQRRRARLVARERDRLRLADHRPQALPGFVRSRLIDEVWLPLIGENLAKQLGTDTGAGALGGLLLLLSPPGYGKTTLLEYVAERLGLLLVKVNGPALGSEVTSLDPAQAPHATARQELEKINLALKTGSNTLLYVDDIQHTAPGFLEKF
;
A
#
# COMPACT_ATOMS: atom_id res chain seq x y z
N LEU A 1 -13.32 11.37 -14.01
CA LEU A 1 -13.04 11.54 -15.44
C LEU A 1 -12.14 10.39 -15.87
N THR A 2 -12.76 9.30 -16.29
CA THR A 2 -12.06 8.07 -16.68
C THR A 2 -12.04 7.85 -18.18
N GLY A 3 -12.32 8.89 -18.96
CA GLY A 3 -12.16 8.83 -20.43
C GLY A 3 -10.69 8.63 -20.78
N THR A 4 -10.37 7.59 -21.51
CA THR A 4 -9.00 7.22 -21.90
C THR A 4 -8.30 8.31 -22.71
N ASP A 5 -9.06 9.22 -23.33
CA ASP A 5 -8.52 10.24 -24.22
C ASP A 5 -8.49 11.66 -23.63
N TYR A 6 -9.01 11.86 -22.43
CA TYR A 6 -8.95 13.16 -21.75
C TYR A 6 -7.64 13.30 -20.99
N ARG A 7 -6.64 13.86 -21.63
CA ARG A 7 -5.33 14.17 -21.02
C ARG A 7 -5.20 15.66 -20.81
N THR A 8 -5.39 16.13 -19.58
CA THR A 8 -5.01 17.49 -19.18
C THR A 8 -3.62 17.43 -18.55
N PRO A 9 -2.69 18.30 -18.94
CA PRO A 9 -1.42 18.42 -18.23
C PRO A 9 -1.69 18.73 -16.75
N VAL A 10 -1.16 17.92 -15.85
CA VAL A 10 -1.20 18.20 -14.43
C VAL A 10 -0.08 19.17 -14.13
N THR A 11 -0.42 20.41 -13.85
CA THR A 11 0.53 21.49 -13.54
C THR A 11 0.65 21.79 -12.06
N ASP A 12 -0.22 21.20 -11.23
CA ASP A 12 -0.19 21.35 -9.78
C ASP A 12 0.99 20.54 -9.21
N PRO A 13 2.04 21.21 -8.66
CA PRO A 13 3.23 20.53 -8.16
C PRO A 13 2.93 19.59 -6.97
N GLU A 14 1.93 19.91 -6.13
CA GLU A 14 1.56 19.05 -5.03
C GLU A 14 0.85 17.78 -5.53
N LEU A 15 0.04 17.90 -6.60
CA LEU A 15 -0.59 16.72 -7.21
C LEU A 15 0.45 15.82 -7.90
N LEU A 16 1.46 16.40 -8.55
CA LEU A 16 2.55 15.64 -9.15
C LEU A 16 3.37 14.89 -8.09
N ALA A 17 3.66 15.55 -6.97
CA ALA A 17 4.36 14.92 -5.85
C ALA A 17 3.54 13.78 -5.23
N ASP A 18 2.25 14.01 -5.00
CA ASP A 18 1.34 12.98 -4.48
C ASP A 18 1.15 11.81 -5.44
N ARG A 19 1.12 12.08 -6.76
CA ARG A 19 1.03 11.01 -7.75
C ARG A 19 2.27 10.13 -7.73
N ALA A 20 3.45 10.72 -7.72
CA ALA A 20 4.71 9.98 -7.66
C ALA A 20 4.81 9.13 -6.39
N LEU A 21 4.32 9.65 -5.25
CA LEU A 21 4.23 8.94 -3.99
C LEU A 21 3.20 7.80 -4.07
N GLY A 22 2.01 8.08 -4.61
CA GLY A 22 0.93 7.11 -4.76
C GLY A 22 1.30 5.94 -5.67
N GLU A 23 1.98 6.20 -6.78
CA GLU A 23 2.48 5.16 -7.70
C GLU A 23 3.49 4.22 -7.03
N ARG A 24 4.27 4.71 -6.07
CA ARG A 24 5.23 3.90 -5.30
C ARG A 24 4.62 3.10 -4.17
N LEU A 25 3.47 3.53 -3.68
CA LEU A 25 2.92 3.09 -2.40
C LEU A 25 1.56 2.40 -2.53
N LEU A 26 1.09 2.12 -3.74
CA LEU A 26 -0.12 1.32 -3.96
C LEU A 26 0.05 -0.06 -3.33
N PRO A 27 -0.69 -0.43 -2.28
CA PRO A 27 -0.58 -1.75 -1.66
C PRO A 27 -0.80 -2.89 -2.65
N SER A 28 -1.59 -2.62 -3.69
CA SER A 28 -1.90 -3.55 -4.76
C SER A 28 -0.75 -3.80 -5.74
N GLU A 29 0.21 -2.90 -5.81
CA GLU A 29 1.28 -2.89 -6.80
C GLU A 29 2.66 -2.88 -6.15
N SER A 30 2.72 -2.88 -4.81
CA SER A 30 3.99 -2.95 -4.08
C SER A 30 4.68 -4.27 -4.37
N ALA A 31 5.88 -4.21 -4.95
CA ALA A 31 6.73 -5.40 -5.10
C ALA A 31 7.28 -5.92 -3.76
N GLU A 32 7.20 -5.12 -2.70
CA GLU A 32 7.77 -5.41 -1.39
C GLU A 32 6.85 -6.20 -0.49
N VAL A 33 5.53 -5.93 -0.55
CA VAL A 33 4.54 -6.53 0.35
C VAL A 33 3.32 -6.97 -0.45
N TYR A 34 3.04 -8.27 -0.43
CA TYR A 34 1.82 -8.83 -0.97
C TYR A 34 0.62 -8.50 -0.06
N ARG A 35 -0.56 -8.26 -0.64
CA ARG A 35 -1.77 -7.89 0.14
C ARG A 35 -2.12 -8.89 1.22
N ALA A 36 -2.02 -10.18 0.93
CA ALA A 36 -2.29 -11.22 1.92
C ALA A 36 -1.25 -11.21 3.05
N GLU A 37 0.02 -10.90 2.77
CA GLU A 37 1.05 -10.69 3.79
C GLU A 37 0.67 -9.50 4.70
N HIS A 38 0.26 -8.38 4.09
CA HIS A 38 -0.17 -7.19 4.85
C HIS A 38 -1.37 -7.48 5.76
N LEU A 39 -2.38 -8.21 5.24
CA LEU A 39 -3.57 -8.59 6.00
C LEU A 39 -3.22 -9.52 7.17
N ALA A 40 -2.38 -10.53 6.92
CA ALA A 40 -1.91 -11.46 7.95
C ALA A 40 -1.11 -10.74 9.05
N ALA A 41 -0.18 -9.84 8.66
CA ALA A 41 0.60 -9.05 9.60
C ALA A 41 -0.25 -8.10 10.45
N ARG A 42 -1.26 -7.46 9.83
CA ARG A 42 -2.20 -6.60 10.54
C ARG A 42 -2.97 -7.37 11.61
N LEU A 43 -3.53 -8.53 11.27
CA LEU A 43 -4.26 -9.36 12.21
C LEU A 43 -3.37 -9.87 13.35
N LEU A 44 -2.13 -10.25 13.04
CA LEU A 44 -1.18 -10.69 14.06
C LEU A 44 -0.86 -9.57 15.07
N ASP A 45 -0.76 -8.35 14.61
CA ASP A 45 -0.52 -7.17 15.44
C ASP A 45 -1.75 -6.77 16.29
N GLU A 46 -2.94 -6.79 15.69
CA GLU A 46 -4.19 -6.38 16.33
C GLU A 46 -4.66 -7.37 17.40
N HIS A 47 -4.49 -8.67 17.19
CA HIS A 47 -5.05 -9.71 18.05
C HIS A 47 -3.99 -10.48 18.85
N GLY A 48 -2.75 -10.46 18.40
CA GLY A 48 -1.67 -11.25 18.97
C GLY A 48 -1.70 -12.75 18.61
N PRO A 49 -0.55 -13.42 18.71
CA PRO A 49 -0.43 -14.81 18.25
C PRO A 49 -1.23 -15.82 19.08
N GLN A 50 -1.39 -15.60 20.40
CA GLN A 50 -2.13 -16.51 21.27
C GLN A 50 -3.63 -16.52 20.92
N VAL A 51 -4.23 -15.34 20.70
CA VAL A 51 -5.66 -15.22 20.36
C VAL A 51 -5.93 -15.83 18.99
N LEU A 52 -5.07 -15.55 18.01
CA LEU A 52 -5.22 -16.09 16.65
C LEU A 52 -4.96 -17.60 16.59
N GLY A 53 -4.00 -18.10 17.38
CA GLY A 53 -3.71 -19.53 17.47
C GLY A 53 -4.83 -20.34 18.13
N ALA A 54 -5.60 -19.73 19.04
CA ALA A 54 -6.74 -20.33 19.70
C ALA A 54 -8.08 -20.12 18.98
N ALA A 55 -8.10 -19.36 17.85
CA ALA A 55 -9.33 -19.01 17.15
C ALA A 55 -9.97 -20.25 16.47
N GLU A 56 -11.22 -20.56 16.80
CA GLU A 56 -11.97 -21.66 16.18
C GLU A 56 -12.26 -21.43 14.69
N ASP A 57 -12.51 -20.16 14.26
CA ASP A 57 -12.75 -19.78 12.88
C ASP A 57 -11.77 -18.68 12.41
N LEU A 58 -10.50 -19.04 12.31
CA LEU A 58 -9.48 -18.14 11.75
C LEU A 58 -9.83 -17.63 10.34
N PRO A 59 -10.35 -18.47 9.39
CA PRO A 59 -10.80 -17.99 8.10
C PRO A 59 -11.92 -16.96 8.16
N GLY A 60 -12.84 -17.06 9.12
CA GLY A 60 -13.91 -16.09 9.35
C GLY A 60 -13.37 -14.73 9.79
N LEU A 61 -12.43 -14.71 10.73
CA LEU A 61 -11.75 -13.48 11.18
C LEU A 61 -11.02 -12.80 10.01
N VAL A 62 -10.26 -13.55 9.22
CA VAL A 62 -9.55 -13.02 8.06
C VAL A 62 -10.53 -12.43 7.05
N ARG A 63 -11.62 -13.12 6.70
CA ARG A 63 -12.66 -12.62 5.80
C ARG A 63 -13.31 -11.35 6.31
N GLN A 64 -13.56 -11.25 7.61
CA GLN A 64 -14.12 -10.03 8.21
C GLN A 64 -13.15 -8.86 8.07
N ALA A 65 -11.87 -9.06 8.41
CA ALA A 65 -10.84 -8.04 8.28
C ALA A 65 -10.58 -7.62 6.81
N ALA A 66 -10.74 -8.53 5.86
CA ALA A 66 -10.57 -8.24 4.43
C ALA A 66 -11.71 -7.38 3.84
N ARG A 67 -12.91 -7.39 4.42
CA ARG A 67 -14.08 -6.65 3.89
C ARG A 67 -13.81 -5.15 3.73
N ASP A 68 -13.18 -4.54 4.72
CA ASP A 68 -12.87 -3.11 4.72
C ASP A 68 -11.76 -2.74 3.74
N ALA A 69 -11.05 -3.73 3.22
CA ALA A 69 -9.93 -3.56 2.32
C ALA A 69 -10.27 -3.85 0.83
N TYR A 70 -11.49 -4.27 0.51
CA TYR A 70 -11.88 -4.55 -0.87
C TYR A 70 -11.80 -3.32 -1.78
N ASP A 71 -12.10 -2.14 -1.25
CA ASP A 71 -11.94 -0.87 -1.97
C ASP A 71 -10.46 -0.52 -2.26
N GLU A 72 -9.54 -1.14 -1.54
CA GLU A 72 -8.09 -1.01 -1.73
C GLU A 72 -7.54 -2.09 -2.69
N GLY A 73 -8.41 -2.81 -3.39
CA GLY A 73 -8.09 -3.79 -4.42
C GLY A 73 -7.83 -5.21 -3.89
N TYR A 74 -8.30 -5.54 -2.70
CA TYR A 74 -8.31 -6.92 -2.23
C TYR A 74 -9.38 -7.72 -2.98
N GLU A 75 -9.04 -8.93 -3.41
CA GLU A 75 -9.94 -9.84 -4.12
C GLU A 75 -10.46 -10.90 -3.15
N ARG A 76 -11.79 -10.99 -3.07
CA ARG A 76 -12.46 -11.98 -2.23
C ARG A 76 -12.20 -13.41 -2.75
N GLY A 77 -11.84 -14.30 -1.84
CA GLY A 77 -11.53 -15.70 -2.18
C GLY A 77 -10.09 -15.93 -2.64
N VAL A 78 -9.32 -14.86 -2.90
CA VAL A 78 -7.90 -14.93 -3.24
C VAL A 78 -7.07 -14.44 -2.06
N HIS A 79 -7.12 -13.14 -1.77
CA HIS A 79 -6.27 -12.54 -0.75
C HIS A 79 -6.66 -12.96 0.68
N ASP A 80 -7.94 -13.22 0.95
CA ASP A 80 -8.39 -13.77 2.23
C ASP A 80 -7.98 -15.24 2.40
N HIS A 81 -8.03 -16.07 1.34
CA HIS A 81 -7.50 -17.44 1.34
C HIS A 81 -6.00 -17.43 1.63
N ASP A 82 -5.24 -16.68 0.86
CA ASP A 82 -3.78 -16.62 0.99
C ASP A 82 -3.35 -16.07 2.36
N ALA A 83 -4.07 -15.07 2.88
CA ALA A 83 -3.80 -14.52 4.21
C ALA A 83 -3.97 -15.54 5.34
N VAL A 84 -4.93 -16.46 5.22
CA VAL A 84 -5.09 -17.57 6.18
C VAL A 84 -3.86 -18.49 6.15
N LEU A 85 -3.36 -18.84 4.96
CA LEU A 85 -2.19 -19.71 4.83
C LEU A 85 -0.92 -19.04 5.35
N VAL A 86 -0.70 -17.77 5.00
CA VAL A 86 0.43 -16.98 5.50
C VAL A 86 0.34 -16.82 7.01
N LEU A 87 -0.84 -16.52 7.55
CA LEU A 87 -1.02 -16.35 9.00
C LEU A 87 -0.74 -17.63 9.79
N ARG A 88 -1.17 -18.80 9.29
CA ARG A 88 -0.85 -20.09 9.92
C ARG A 88 0.66 -20.32 9.96
N THR A 89 1.35 -20.08 8.84
CA THR A 89 2.80 -20.18 8.77
C THR A 89 3.50 -19.24 9.76
N LEU A 90 2.98 -18.01 9.91
CA LEU A 90 3.51 -17.03 10.87
C LEU A 90 3.29 -17.47 12.32
N LEU A 91 2.13 -18.03 12.65
CA LEU A 91 1.84 -18.51 14.00
C LEU A 91 2.78 -19.65 14.39
N GLU A 92 3.01 -20.61 13.50
CA GLU A 92 3.95 -21.71 13.71
C GLU A 92 5.40 -21.21 13.89
N LEU A 93 5.84 -20.25 13.08
CA LEU A 93 7.16 -19.64 13.22
C LEU A 93 7.27 -18.81 14.50
N HIS A 94 6.21 -18.08 14.86
CA HIS A 94 6.20 -17.22 16.03
C HIS A 94 6.34 -18.00 17.34
N GLU A 95 5.72 -19.17 17.44
CA GLU A 95 5.79 -20.04 18.61
C GLU A 95 7.22 -20.52 18.87
N GLY A 96 7.98 -20.84 17.81
CA GLY A 96 9.33 -21.34 17.90
C GLY A 96 10.43 -20.26 17.96
N ALA A 97 10.19 -19.08 17.36
CA ALA A 97 11.27 -18.11 17.10
C ALA A 97 11.77 -17.36 18.36
N GLY A 98 10.95 -17.24 19.41
CA GLY A 98 11.36 -16.49 20.61
C GLY A 98 11.85 -15.08 20.28
N ALA A 99 12.99 -14.68 20.83
CA ALA A 99 13.60 -13.38 20.59
C ALA A 99 14.14 -13.22 19.15
N LEU A 100 14.40 -14.31 18.43
CA LEU A 100 14.85 -14.28 17.05
C LEU A 100 13.79 -13.76 16.06
N ARG A 101 12.52 -13.64 16.46
CA ARG A 101 11.48 -13.02 15.62
C ARG A 101 11.69 -11.52 15.37
N HIS A 102 12.49 -10.87 16.22
CA HIS A 102 12.86 -9.48 16.02
C HIS A 102 13.92 -9.34 14.92
N GLU A 103 13.87 -8.26 14.16
CA GLU A 103 14.83 -7.99 13.09
C GLU A 103 16.27 -7.99 13.59
N PRO A 104 17.23 -8.64 12.87
CA PRO A 104 18.63 -8.71 13.30
C PRO A 104 19.25 -7.35 13.56
N GLY A 105 18.95 -6.35 12.73
CA GLY A 105 19.42 -4.99 12.92
C GLY A 105 18.87 -4.33 14.18
N ALA A 106 17.60 -4.58 14.52
CA ALA A 106 17.01 -4.08 15.77
C ALA A 106 17.64 -4.74 17.00
N ARG A 107 17.93 -6.04 16.91
CA ARG A 107 18.68 -6.77 17.96
C ARG A 107 20.08 -6.18 18.15
N ALA A 108 20.80 -5.92 17.06
CA ALA A 108 22.11 -5.31 17.10
C ALA A 108 22.08 -3.89 17.71
N ALA A 109 21.17 -3.05 17.25
CA ALA A 109 21.01 -1.67 17.75
C ALA A 109 20.67 -1.65 19.25
N ALA A 110 19.81 -2.53 19.71
CA ALA A 110 19.46 -2.66 21.12
C ALA A 110 20.65 -3.10 21.99
N GLN A 111 21.47 -4.05 21.54
CA GLN A 111 22.66 -4.51 22.25
C GLN A 111 23.71 -3.39 22.33
N LEU A 112 23.97 -2.68 21.23
CA LEU A 112 24.89 -1.52 21.20
C LEU A 112 24.40 -0.38 22.10
N PHE A 113 23.09 -0.06 22.05
CA PHE A 113 22.50 0.91 22.97
C PHE A 113 22.65 0.48 24.42
N TRP A 114 22.31 -0.76 24.75
CA TRP A 114 22.37 -1.28 26.12
C TRP A 114 23.77 -1.20 26.70
N THR A 115 24.79 -1.48 25.89
CA THR A 115 26.19 -1.46 26.32
C THR A 115 26.76 -0.06 26.37
N HIS A 116 26.59 0.73 25.31
CA HIS A 116 27.31 1.99 25.11
C HIS A 116 26.47 3.25 25.34
N GLY A 117 25.14 3.13 25.29
CA GLY A 117 24.20 4.25 25.49
C GLY A 117 23.57 4.32 26.87
N THR A 118 23.90 3.41 27.80
CA THR A 118 23.25 3.34 29.13
C THR A 118 24.21 3.24 30.27
N THR A 119 23.81 3.77 31.42
CA THR A 119 24.53 3.60 32.68
C THR A 119 24.06 2.35 33.43
N PRO A 120 24.89 1.75 34.34
CA PRO A 120 24.47 0.61 35.16
C PRO A 120 23.20 0.89 35.97
N GLY A 121 23.01 2.12 36.43
CA GLY A 121 21.82 2.54 37.17
C GLY A 121 20.54 2.49 36.31
N GLN A 122 20.60 2.99 35.09
CA GLN A 122 19.50 2.92 34.13
C GLN A 122 19.16 1.48 33.77
N ARG A 123 20.17 0.67 33.44
CA ARG A 123 19.99 -0.76 33.15
C ARG A 123 19.25 -1.46 34.30
N GLY A 124 19.72 -1.30 35.53
CA GLY A 124 19.07 -1.90 36.70
C GLY A 124 17.64 -1.40 36.94
N ALA A 125 17.36 -0.11 36.67
CA ALA A 125 16.02 0.44 36.83
C ALA A 125 15.04 -0.12 35.79
N TRP A 126 15.42 -0.12 34.49
CA TRP A 126 14.60 -0.66 33.42
C TRP A 126 14.38 -2.16 33.55
N THR A 127 15.40 -2.95 33.88
CA THR A 127 15.25 -4.39 34.10
C THR A 127 14.24 -4.67 35.21
N ARG A 128 14.34 -4.01 36.36
CA ARG A 128 13.37 -4.21 37.47
C ARG A 128 11.95 -3.83 37.08
N ARG A 129 11.76 -2.73 36.32
CA ARG A 129 10.44 -2.30 35.82
C ARG A 129 9.90 -3.31 34.82
N ALA A 130 10.71 -3.76 33.87
CA ALA A 130 10.30 -4.75 32.86
C ALA A 130 9.83 -6.05 33.51
N VAL A 131 10.63 -6.64 34.42
CA VAL A 131 10.28 -7.86 35.12
C VAL A 131 9.01 -7.70 35.97
N SER A 132 8.86 -6.55 36.65
CA SER A 132 7.65 -6.27 37.45
C SER A 132 6.40 -6.17 36.57
N LEU A 133 6.49 -5.49 35.44
CA LEU A 133 5.38 -5.33 34.49
C LEU A 133 5.02 -6.66 33.80
N ALA A 134 6.01 -7.49 33.49
CA ALA A 134 5.76 -8.82 32.93
C ALA A 134 4.95 -9.68 33.89
N ARG A 135 5.35 -9.72 35.20
CA ARG A 135 4.60 -10.44 36.25
C ARG A 135 3.17 -9.90 36.43
N ALA A 136 3.00 -8.58 36.35
CA ALA A 136 1.68 -7.98 36.43
C ALA A 136 0.82 -8.38 35.21
N GLY A 137 1.41 -8.41 34.01
CA GLY A 137 0.76 -8.85 32.77
C GLY A 137 0.31 -10.31 32.81
N GLU A 138 1.14 -11.20 33.35
CA GLU A 138 0.79 -12.62 33.57
C GLU A 138 -0.39 -12.79 34.52
N THR A 139 -0.50 -11.92 35.52
CA THR A 139 -1.52 -12.05 36.58
C THR A 139 -2.83 -11.36 36.20
N PHE A 140 -2.76 -10.18 35.61
CA PHE A 140 -3.90 -9.28 35.41
C PHE A 140 -4.23 -9.01 33.93
N GLY A 141 -3.46 -9.55 32.99
CA GLY A 141 -3.55 -9.23 31.57
C GLY A 141 -2.73 -7.99 31.17
N PRO A 142 -2.84 -7.53 29.91
CA PRO A 142 -2.03 -6.43 29.38
C PRO A 142 -2.10 -5.16 30.25
N VAL A 143 -0.94 -4.62 30.61
CA VAL A 143 -0.81 -3.45 31.49
C VAL A 143 -0.35 -2.24 30.65
N GLU A 144 -1.11 -1.13 30.69
CA GLU A 144 -0.76 0.11 29.98
C GLU A 144 0.64 0.64 30.31
N ALA A 145 1.10 0.45 31.54
CA ALA A 145 2.45 0.82 31.96
C ALA A 145 3.57 0.11 31.18
N GLY A 146 3.29 -1.04 30.55
CA GLY A 146 4.21 -1.73 29.66
C GLY A 146 4.47 -0.94 28.36
N ALA A 147 3.43 -0.35 27.79
CA ALA A 147 3.56 0.56 26.64
C ALA A 147 4.40 1.79 27.00
N GLY A 148 4.19 2.39 28.16
CA GLY A 148 4.99 3.54 28.62
C GLY A 148 6.48 3.24 28.78
N LEU A 149 6.84 2.03 29.28
CA LEU A 149 8.26 1.63 29.35
C LEU A 149 8.86 1.39 27.96
N ARG A 150 8.10 0.79 27.05
CA ARG A 150 8.48 0.60 25.65
C ARG A 150 8.79 1.93 24.97
N ASP A 151 7.91 2.92 25.11
CA ASP A 151 8.07 4.24 24.51
C ASP A 151 9.28 4.98 25.09
N GLU A 152 9.49 4.89 26.41
CA GLU A 152 10.69 5.44 27.08
C GLU A 152 12.00 4.83 26.54
N LEU A 153 12.02 3.50 26.32
CA LEU A 153 13.16 2.80 25.72
C LEU A 153 13.35 3.22 24.26
N ALA A 154 12.27 3.32 23.49
CA ALA A 154 12.32 3.76 22.09
C ALA A 154 12.86 5.19 21.96
N ASP A 155 12.43 6.11 22.81
CA ASP A 155 12.94 7.48 22.85
C ASP A 155 14.44 7.50 23.17
N ALA A 156 14.88 6.74 24.17
CA ALA A 156 16.29 6.66 24.55
C ALA A 156 17.15 6.06 23.43
N ILE A 157 16.69 4.98 22.78
CA ILE A 157 17.34 4.37 21.61
C ILE A 157 17.37 5.37 20.45
N GLY A 158 16.31 6.13 20.23
CA GLY A 158 16.23 7.17 19.21
C GLY A 158 17.24 8.31 19.44
N VAL A 159 17.48 8.71 20.69
CA VAL A 159 18.53 9.67 21.05
C VAL A 159 19.91 9.08 20.72
N PHE A 160 20.19 7.88 21.20
CA PHE A 160 21.45 7.17 20.93
C PHE A 160 21.69 7.00 19.43
N GLY A 161 20.66 6.66 18.65
CA GLY A 161 20.76 6.49 17.20
C GLY A 161 21.09 7.79 16.45
N ARG A 162 20.65 8.93 16.95
CA ARG A 162 21.05 10.25 16.40
C ARG A 162 22.50 10.61 16.72
N GLU A 163 22.99 10.22 17.88
CA GLU A 163 24.38 10.45 18.30
C GLU A 163 25.35 9.48 17.65
N GLN A 164 24.89 8.24 17.36
CA GLN A 164 25.70 7.14 16.82
C GLN A 164 25.03 6.51 15.57
N PRO A 165 24.84 7.25 14.46
CA PRO A 165 24.04 6.79 13.34
C PRO A 165 24.58 5.54 12.63
N ALA A 166 25.91 5.34 12.64
CA ALA A 166 26.51 4.16 12.05
C ALA A 166 26.27 2.90 12.89
N ALA A 167 26.27 3.03 14.22
CA ALA A 167 26.05 1.93 15.15
C ALA A 167 24.55 1.56 15.28
N ALA A 168 23.67 2.55 15.15
CA ALA A 168 22.22 2.31 15.21
C ALA A 168 21.67 1.56 13.98
N GLY A 169 22.43 1.53 12.88
CA GLY A 169 21.98 0.94 11.60
C GLY A 169 21.04 1.84 10.81
N ALA A 170 21.30 1.98 9.51
CA ALA A 170 20.45 2.80 8.64
C ALA A 170 19.04 2.19 8.52
N GLY A 171 18.00 2.96 8.88
CA GLY A 171 16.61 2.58 8.70
C GLY A 171 16.01 1.71 9.81
N ILE A 172 16.71 1.44 10.90
CA ILE A 172 16.16 0.69 12.04
C ILE A 172 15.25 1.61 12.85
N ARG A 173 14.05 1.14 13.11
CA ARG A 173 13.09 1.86 13.95
C ARG A 173 13.41 1.68 15.43
N PRO A 174 13.53 2.76 16.21
CA PRO A 174 13.79 2.68 17.64
C PRO A 174 12.78 1.81 18.41
N GLU A 175 11.51 1.82 17.96
CA GLU A 175 10.45 1.03 18.56
C GLU A 175 10.71 -0.49 18.41
N ALA A 176 11.24 -0.92 17.26
CA ALA A 176 11.58 -2.33 17.04
C ALA A 176 12.73 -2.81 17.93
N ALA A 177 13.72 -1.94 18.14
CA ALA A 177 14.84 -2.22 19.05
C ALA A 177 14.37 -2.21 20.54
N ALA A 178 13.44 -1.32 20.90
CA ALA A 178 12.82 -1.29 22.23
C ALA A 178 11.97 -2.54 22.50
N ASP A 179 11.20 -3.00 21.51
CA ASP A 179 10.40 -4.24 21.60
C ASP A 179 11.30 -5.46 21.84
N TYR A 180 12.42 -5.55 21.12
CA TYR A 180 13.41 -6.60 21.35
C TYR A 180 14.03 -6.50 22.73
N LEU A 181 14.48 -5.30 23.11
CA LEU A 181 15.11 -5.09 24.41
C LEU A 181 14.16 -5.47 25.57
N LEU A 182 12.90 -5.04 25.49
CA LEU A 182 11.88 -5.38 26.48
C LEU A 182 11.65 -6.90 26.55
N HIS A 183 11.66 -7.58 25.41
CA HIS A 183 11.55 -9.03 25.35
C HIS A 183 12.71 -9.71 26.09
N GLU A 184 13.95 -9.29 25.88
CA GLU A 184 15.13 -9.89 26.53
C GLU A 184 15.19 -9.57 28.02
N LEU A 185 14.80 -8.37 28.43
CA LEU A 185 14.75 -7.99 29.85
C LEU A 185 13.73 -8.80 30.66
N THR A 186 12.73 -9.38 29.99
CA THR A 186 11.70 -10.23 30.60
C THR A 186 11.88 -11.72 30.28
N GLY A 187 12.84 -12.04 29.40
CA GLY A 187 13.06 -13.38 28.87
C GLY A 187 13.73 -14.34 29.85
N ASN A 188 13.57 -15.62 29.56
CA ASN A 188 14.30 -16.71 30.22
C ASN A 188 14.77 -17.69 29.09
N PRO A 189 16.07 -17.93 28.93
CA PRO A 189 17.17 -17.52 29.82
C PRO A 189 17.45 -16.01 29.80
N ALA A 190 18.06 -15.51 30.89
CA ALA A 190 18.54 -14.13 30.93
C ALA A 190 19.70 -13.94 29.96
N GLY A 191 19.76 -12.78 29.30
CA GLY A 191 20.82 -12.46 28.33
C GLY A 191 20.25 -11.96 27.02
N PHE A 192 21.10 -11.94 26.00
CA PHE A 192 20.74 -11.50 24.66
C PHE A 192 20.91 -12.65 23.67
N VAL A 193 19.93 -12.86 22.80
CA VAL A 193 20.01 -13.93 21.78
C VAL A 193 21.11 -13.64 20.79
N LEU A 194 21.83 -14.69 20.38
CA LEU A 194 22.72 -14.69 19.21
C LEU A 194 22.18 -15.70 18.20
N SER A 195 21.87 -15.23 16.99
CA SER A 195 21.36 -16.12 15.94
C SER A 195 22.44 -17.09 15.47
N GLY A 196 22.01 -18.30 15.06
CA GLY A 196 22.91 -19.30 14.48
C GLY A 196 23.65 -18.79 13.25
N ALA A 197 23.05 -17.88 12.46
CA ALA A 197 23.69 -17.25 11.31
C ALA A 197 24.84 -16.33 11.72
N ALA A 198 24.62 -15.43 12.69
CA ALA A 198 25.66 -14.53 13.20
C ALA A 198 26.77 -15.30 13.93
N ARG A 199 26.43 -16.32 14.74
CA ARG A 199 27.39 -17.21 15.39
C ARG A 199 28.29 -17.93 14.36
N THR A 200 27.67 -18.56 13.35
CA THR A 200 28.41 -19.27 12.30
C THR A 200 29.32 -18.31 11.53
N LEU A 201 28.87 -17.08 11.26
CA LEU A 201 29.70 -16.06 10.61
C LEU A 201 30.93 -15.72 11.46
N LEU A 202 30.76 -15.49 12.76
CA LEU A 202 31.86 -15.19 13.67
C LEU A 202 32.84 -16.34 13.82
N GLU A 203 32.37 -17.57 13.94
CA GLU A 203 33.22 -18.77 14.02
C GLU A 203 34.04 -18.97 12.76
N LYS A 204 33.41 -18.87 11.57
CA LYS A 204 34.09 -18.97 10.28
C LYS A 204 35.08 -17.81 10.08
N PHE A 205 34.70 -16.61 10.45
CA PHE A 205 35.61 -15.46 10.41
C PHE A 205 36.86 -15.69 11.27
N ARG A 206 36.68 -16.04 12.54
CA ARG A 206 37.78 -16.35 13.46
C ARG A 206 38.70 -17.48 12.93
N HIS A 207 38.08 -18.54 12.42
CA HIS A 207 38.84 -19.65 11.84
C HIS A 207 39.62 -19.23 10.58
N SER A 208 39.04 -18.41 9.73
CA SER A 208 39.62 -17.95 8.46
C SER A 208 40.86 -17.08 8.64
N ILE A 209 40.85 -16.19 9.64
CA ILE A 209 41.95 -15.25 9.89
C ILE A 209 43.01 -15.79 10.88
N GLY A 210 42.65 -16.84 11.63
CA GLY A 210 43.52 -17.42 12.65
C GLY A 210 43.59 -16.61 13.93
N PRO A 211 44.13 -17.19 15.04
CA PRO A 211 44.08 -16.56 16.34
C PRO A 211 44.85 -15.25 16.42
N ASP A 212 46.10 -15.18 15.87
CA ASP A 212 46.94 -13.99 15.99
C ASP A 212 46.31 -12.75 15.31
N LEU A 213 45.78 -12.93 14.08
CA LEU A 213 45.10 -11.84 13.37
C LEU A 213 43.73 -11.51 14.00
N HIS A 214 43.07 -12.50 14.60
CA HIS A 214 41.84 -12.24 15.34
C HIS A 214 42.06 -11.37 16.56
N ASP A 215 43.08 -11.68 17.35
CA ASP A 215 43.48 -10.89 18.52
C ASP A 215 43.94 -9.48 18.11
N GLY A 216 44.71 -9.37 17.01
CA GLY A 216 45.06 -8.09 16.41
C GLY A 216 43.85 -7.27 15.97
N HIS A 217 42.86 -7.89 15.32
CA HIS A 217 41.61 -7.23 14.94
C HIS A 217 40.83 -6.71 16.16
N LEU A 218 40.74 -7.49 17.23
CA LEU A 218 40.07 -7.04 18.46
C LEU A 218 40.84 -5.89 19.13
N ALA A 219 42.18 -5.93 19.10
CA ALA A 219 43.02 -4.83 19.60
C ALA A 219 42.84 -3.55 18.78
N ASP A 220 42.74 -3.68 17.43
CA ASP A 220 42.46 -2.55 16.54
C ASP A 220 41.09 -1.94 16.82
N LEU A 221 40.05 -2.78 17.03
CA LEU A 221 38.73 -2.29 17.44
C LEU A 221 38.78 -1.54 18.77
N ALA A 222 39.54 -2.06 19.76
CA ALA A 222 39.64 -1.43 21.04
C ALA A 222 40.45 -0.11 21.04
N ALA A 223 41.37 0.04 20.07
CA ALA A 223 42.19 1.22 19.92
C ALA A 223 41.46 2.42 19.28
N LEU A 224 40.31 2.21 18.63
CA LEU A 224 39.52 3.28 18.06
C LEU A 224 38.72 4.04 19.14
N ASP A 225 38.67 5.37 19.01
CA ASP A 225 38.07 6.23 20.03
C ASP A 225 36.53 6.16 20.02
N THR A 226 35.94 6.13 18.84
CA THR A 226 34.46 6.23 18.69
C THR A 226 33.80 4.89 18.39
N LEU A 227 32.59 4.69 18.91
CA LEU A 227 31.76 3.52 18.60
C LEU A 227 31.47 3.41 17.10
N THR A 228 31.29 4.54 16.44
CA THR A 228 31.05 4.60 14.99
C THR A 228 32.23 4.00 14.20
N GLU A 229 33.48 4.38 14.52
CA GLU A 229 34.66 3.84 13.86
C GLU A 229 34.82 2.35 14.14
N ARG A 230 34.64 1.94 15.39
CA ARG A 230 34.66 0.53 15.80
C ARG A 230 33.65 -0.30 14.99
N HIS A 231 32.42 0.20 14.89
CA HIS A 231 31.35 -0.48 14.16
C HIS A 231 31.65 -0.56 12.66
N GLN A 232 32.14 0.53 12.05
CA GLN A 232 32.53 0.55 10.64
C GLN A 232 33.67 -0.44 10.37
N LEU A 233 34.67 -0.54 11.22
CA LEU A 233 35.77 -1.47 11.08
C LEU A 233 35.27 -2.92 11.21
N ALA A 234 34.46 -3.24 12.20
CA ALA A 234 33.88 -4.56 12.40
C ALA A 234 33.07 -5.01 11.17
N ILE A 235 32.16 -4.14 10.68
CA ILE A 235 31.36 -4.42 9.48
C ILE A 235 32.25 -4.59 8.25
N ALA A 236 33.31 -3.79 8.06
CA ALA A 236 34.20 -3.89 6.92
C ALA A 236 34.92 -5.26 6.88
N TRP A 237 35.44 -5.74 8.01
CA TRP A 237 36.08 -7.03 8.11
C TRP A 237 35.09 -8.19 7.84
N LEU A 238 33.96 -8.19 8.54
CA LEU A 238 32.91 -9.24 8.39
C LEU A 238 32.34 -9.27 6.97
N SER A 239 32.08 -8.10 6.36
CA SER A 239 31.60 -8.01 4.98
C SER A 239 32.62 -8.50 3.97
N SER A 240 33.90 -8.21 4.19
CA SER A 240 34.98 -8.69 3.32
C SER A 240 35.14 -10.20 3.41
N HIS A 241 35.07 -10.76 4.61
CA HIS A 241 35.05 -12.19 4.83
C HIS A 241 33.83 -12.86 4.17
N ALA A 242 32.63 -12.33 4.40
CA ALA A 242 31.40 -12.87 3.83
C ALA A 242 31.45 -12.91 2.29
N ARG A 243 31.96 -11.86 1.66
CA ARG A 243 32.13 -11.77 0.20
C ARG A 243 33.18 -12.75 -0.30
N SER A 244 34.33 -12.87 0.38
CA SER A 244 35.43 -13.75 -0.04
C SER A 244 35.05 -15.23 0.05
N THR A 245 34.21 -15.61 1.00
CA THR A 245 33.76 -16.99 1.25
C THR A 245 32.44 -17.32 0.56
N GLY A 246 31.71 -16.34 0.00
CA GLY A 246 30.39 -16.56 -0.57
C GLY A 246 29.36 -17.02 0.48
N SER A 247 29.48 -16.55 1.73
CA SER A 247 28.72 -17.09 2.88
C SER A 247 27.20 -16.83 2.80
N GLY A 248 26.73 -15.94 1.92
CA GLY A 248 25.32 -15.57 1.82
C GLY A 248 24.78 -14.81 3.04
N ALA A 249 25.66 -14.30 3.91
CA ALA A 249 25.26 -13.51 5.09
C ALA A 249 24.50 -12.24 4.68
N THR A 250 23.36 -12.00 5.32
CA THR A 250 22.55 -10.81 5.11
C THR A 250 23.17 -9.59 5.81
N PRO A 251 22.79 -8.34 5.42
CA PRO A 251 23.21 -7.15 6.17
C PRO A 251 22.84 -7.21 7.66
N GLY A 252 21.72 -7.85 8.00
CA GLY A 252 21.28 -8.05 9.38
C GLY A 252 22.20 -9.02 10.15
N ASP A 253 22.60 -10.13 9.54
CA ASP A 253 23.55 -11.08 10.15
C ASP A 253 24.91 -10.43 10.42
N LEU A 254 25.36 -9.55 9.50
CA LEU A 254 26.58 -8.77 9.68
C LEU A 254 26.46 -7.78 10.84
N ALA A 255 25.34 -7.09 10.96
CA ALA A 255 25.09 -6.14 12.04
C ALA A 255 25.06 -6.84 13.41
N GLU A 256 24.38 -7.98 13.52
CA GLU A 256 24.32 -8.78 14.74
C GLU A 256 25.70 -9.33 15.13
N ALA A 257 26.47 -9.84 14.16
CA ALA A 257 27.83 -10.31 14.39
C ALA A 257 28.77 -9.16 14.84
N ALA A 258 28.66 -7.98 14.23
CA ALA A 258 29.41 -6.80 14.64
C ALA A 258 29.05 -6.35 16.07
N ALA A 259 27.77 -6.30 16.42
CA ALA A 259 27.33 -6.01 17.77
C ALA A 259 27.86 -7.04 18.79
N ALA A 260 27.95 -8.31 18.41
CA ALA A 260 28.53 -9.33 19.27
C ALA A 260 30.02 -9.10 19.53
N GLN A 261 30.79 -8.60 18.57
CA GLN A 261 32.21 -8.24 18.77
C GLN A 261 32.37 -6.98 19.63
N LEU A 262 31.44 -6.00 19.47
CA LEU A 262 31.53 -4.70 20.15
C LEU A 262 30.95 -4.70 21.57
N CYS A 263 30.21 -5.73 21.92
CA CYS A 263 29.60 -5.89 23.27
C CYS A 263 30.00 -7.24 23.88
N PRO A 264 31.31 -7.52 24.09
CA PRO A 264 31.78 -8.83 24.58
C PRO A 264 31.32 -9.16 26.00
N GLU A 265 30.99 -8.13 26.79
CA GLU A 265 30.53 -8.29 28.19
C GLU A 265 29.05 -8.67 28.31
N LEU A 266 28.27 -8.65 27.24
CA LEU A 266 26.89 -9.09 27.31
C LEU A 266 26.80 -10.61 27.38
N GLU A 267 26.04 -11.09 28.36
CA GLU A 267 25.66 -12.49 28.41
C GLU A 267 24.77 -12.82 27.22
N ARG A 268 25.11 -13.93 26.53
CA ARG A 268 24.39 -14.37 25.33
C ARG A 268 23.96 -15.81 25.45
N TYR A 269 22.81 -16.07 24.83
CA TYR A 269 22.35 -17.44 24.62
C TYR A 269 22.14 -17.71 23.13
N ASP A 270 22.33 -18.97 22.75
CA ASP A 270 22.20 -19.38 21.37
C ASP A 270 20.73 -19.55 20.97
N GLY A 271 20.35 -18.96 19.86
CA GLY A 271 19.03 -19.11 19.25
C GLY A 271 19.13 -19.95 17.97
N ASP A 272 18.60 -21.17 18.00
CA ASP A 272 18.62 -22.12 16.88
C ASP A 272 17.21 -22.43 16.32
N ALA A 273 16.26 -21.53 16.49
CA ALA A 273 14.90 -21.70 15.98
C ALA A 273 14.83 -21.61 14.46
N PRO A 274 13.95 -22.37 13.80
CA PRO A 274 13.68 -22.21 12.39
C PRO A 274 12.98 -20.86 12.14
N LEU A 275 13.62 -19.95 11.43
CA LEU A 275 13.07 -18.63 11.11
C LEU A 275 12.39 -18.58 9.75
N VAL A 276 12.58 -19.62 8.93
CA VAL A 276 12.13 -19.66 7.53
C VAL A 276 11.18 -20.82 7.32
N ARG A 277 10.06 -20.54 6.65
CA ARG A 277 9.12 -21.54 6.18
C ARG A 277 8.50 -21.15 4.85
N THR A 278 8.18 -22.14 4.01
CA THR A 278 7.50 -21.91 2.74
C THR A 278 6.01 -22.23 2.89
N THR A 279 5.17 -21.26 2.56
CA THR A 279 3.73 -21.41 2.45
C THR A 279 3.40 -21.81 1.02
N THR A 280 2.59 -22.85 0.84
CA THR A 280 2.19 -23.38 -0.48
C THR A 280 0.68 -23.25 -0.69
N GLY A 281 0.23 -23.34 -1.94
CA GLY A 281 -1.19 -23.29 -2.29
C GLY A 281 -1.78 -21.88 -2.36
N LEU A 282 -0.93 -20.87 -2.58
CA LEU A 282 -1.35 -19.49 -2.77
C LEU A 282 -1.99 -19.30 -4.15
N LEU A 283 -3.05 -18.50 -4.21
CA LEU A 283 -3.86 -18.25 -5.40
C LEU A 283 -3.52 -16.91 -6.08
N GLY A 284 -2.95 -15.97 -5.34
CA GLY A 284 -2.66 -14.64 -5.84
C GLY A 284 -1.41 -14.56 -6.70
N ALA A 285 -1.42 -13.62 -7.64
CA ALA A 285 -0.28 -13.31 -8.49
C ALA A 285 0.51 -12.13 -7.89
N HIS A 286 1.75 -12.37 -7.46
CA HIS A 286 2.62 -11.32 -6.92
C HIS A 286 4.09 -11.69 -7.21
N PRO A 287 5.01 -10.70 -7.41
CA PRO A 287 6.44 -10.98 -7.67
C PRO A 287 7.15 -11.83 -6.62
N ARG A 288 6.64 -11.83 -5.39
CA ARG A 288 7.16 -12.65 -4.28
C ARG A 288 6.66 -14.10 -4.29
N ILE A 289 5.58 -14.38 -5.04
CA ILE A 289 4.98 -15.72 -5.15
C ILE A 289 5.59 -16.39 -6.40
N ARG A 290 6.10 -17.59 -6.23
CA ARG A 290 6.61 -18.42 -7.31
C ARG A 290 5.92 -19.78 -7.26
N ASP A 291 5.27 -20.16 -8.33
CA ASP A 291 4.55 -21.44 -8.44
C ASP A 291 3.54 -21.70 -7.31
N GLY A 292 2.87 -20.63 -6.83
CA GLY A 292 1.93 -20.71 -5.72
C GLY A 292 2.59 -20.87 -4.34
N GLU A 293 3.88 -20.57 -4.24
CA GLU A 293 4.67 -20.67 -3.01
C GLU A 293 5.24 -19.30 -2.59
N LEU A 294 5.26 -19.07 -1.29
CA LEU A 294 5.86 -17.89 -0.66
C LEU A 294 6.78 -18.34 0.47
N THR A 295 8.06 -18.02 0.38
CA THR A 295 8.99 -18.22 1.49
C THR A 295 8.88 -17.06 2.47
N VAL A 296 8.54 -17.38 3.71
CA VAL A 296 8.38 -16.44 4.82
C VAL A 296 9.54 -16.61 5.78
N ARG A 297 10.31 -15.56 5.99
CA ARG A 297 11.28 -15.43 7.08
C ARG A 297 10.72 -14.46 8.11
N ILE A 298 10.43 -14.93 9.33
CA ILE A 298 9.59 -14.20 10.30
C ILE A 298 10.16 -12.85 10.73
N ASP A 299 11.46 -12.76 10.99
CA ASP A 299 12.14 -11.54 11.42
C ASP A 299 12.10 -10.44 10.33
N GLU A 300 12.40 -10.79 9.09
CA GLU A 300 12.27 -9.88 7.94
C GLU A 300 10.81 -9.56 7.61
N PHE A 301 9.93 -10.54 7.70
CA PHE A 301 8.51 -10.37 7.42
C PHE A 301 7.87 -9.34 8.35
N LEU A 302 8.07 -9.49 9.65
CA LEU A 302 7.49 -8.57 10.64
C LEU A 302 8.04 -7.16 10.49
N ALA A 303 9.36 -7.00 10.30
CA ALA A 303 9.99 -5.71 10.10
C ALA A 303 9.48 -5.00 8.82
N ARG A 304 9.50 -5.72 7.69
CA ARG A 304 9.07 -5.20 6.39
C ARG A 304 7.59 -4.81 6.38
N THR A 305 6.73 -5.66 6.89
CA THR A 305 5.29 -5.37 6.95
C THR A 305 4.96 -4.27 7.95
N ALA A 306 5.70 -4.14 9.04
CA ALA A 306 5.54 -3.05 10.00
C ALA A 306 5.97 -1.70 9.40
N ALA A 307 7.12 -1.64 8.70
CA ALA A 307 7.56 -0.45 7.96
C ALA A 307 6.53 -0.06 6.87
N PHE A 308 6.05 -1.03 6.10
CA PHE A 308 5.02 -0.81 5.09
C PHE A 308 3.74 -0.22 5.69
N ARG A 309 3.27 -0.73 6.83
CA ARG A 309 2.09 -0.21 7.54
C ARG A 309 2.29 1.19 8.10
N ALA A 310 3.49 1.49 8.58
CA ALA A 310 3.81 2.79 9.17
C ALA A 310 3.94 3.91 8.12
N GLU A 311 4.46 3.60 6.94
CA GLU A 311 4.84 4.58 5.93
C GLU A 311 3.97 4.50 4.67
N ALA A 312 3.93 3.34 4.01
CA ALA A 312 3.30 3.18 2.71
C ALA A 312 1.76 3.28 2.77
N VAL A 313 1.13 2.64 3.75
CA VAL A 313 -0.34 2.61 3.87
C VAL A 313 -0.93 4.00 4.18
N PRO A 314 -0.41 4.79 5.14
CA PRO A 314 -0.89 6.14 5.38
C PRO A 314 -0.70 7.07 4.19
N ALA A 315 0.44 6.99 3.51
CA ALA A 315 0.74 7.78 2.32
C ALA A 315 -0.22 7.44 1.16
N PHE A 316 -0.47 6.16 0.90
CA PHE A 316 -1.46 5.72 -0.08
C PHE A 316 -2.86 6.26 0.24
N ARG A 317 -3.32 6.14 1.49
CA ARG A 317 -4.63 6.64 1.92
C ARG A 317 -4.74 8.16 1.82
N ALA A 318 -3.66 8.88 2.11
CA ALA A 318 -3.61 10.34 1.92
C ALA A 318 -3.72 10.72 0.44
N HIS A 319 -3.01 10.03 -0.44
CA HIS A 319 -3.12 10.19 -1.89
C HIS A 319 -4.54 9.90 -2.40
N GLN A 320 -5.18 8.81 -1.98
CA GLN A 320 -6.56 8.49 -2.36
C GLN A 320 -7.56 9.55 -1.92
N ARG A 321 -7.43 10.05 -0.68
CA ARG A 321 -8.28 11.15 -0.18
C ARG A 321 -8.08 12.43 -1.00
N ARG A 322 -6.86 12.75 -1.39
CA ARG A 322 -6.58 13.90 -2.24
C ARG A 322 -7.14 13.74 -3.64
N ARG A 323 -6.93 12.57 -4.26
CA ARG A 323 -7.52 12.21 -5.56
C ARG A 323 -9.05 12.35 -5.52
N ALA A 324 -9.72 11.83 -4.50
CA ALA A 324 -11.18 11.94 -4.34
C ALA A 324 -11.63 13.41 -4.25
N ARG A 325 -10.92 14.26 -3.48
CA ARG A 325 -11.22 15.69 -3.38
C ARG A 325 -11.03 16.42 -4.71
N LEU A 326 -9.99 16.11 -5.46
CA LEU A 326 -9.74 16.69 -6.78
C LEU A 326 -10.82 16.29 -7.78
N VAL A 327 -11.21 15.00 -7.80
CA VAL A 327 -12.30 14.52 -8.65
C VAL A 327 -13.62 15.19 -8.30
N ALA A 328 -13.94 15.37 -7.01
CA ALA A 328 -15.14 16.08 -6.56
C ALA A 328 -15.10 17.53 -7.03
N ARG A 329 -14.00 18.25 -6.81
CA ARG A 329 -13.83 19.64 -7.28
C ARG A 329 -14.01 19.78 -8.78
N GLU A 330 -13.44 18.88 -9.58
CA GLU A 330 -13.59 18.92 -11.04
C GLU A 330 -15.02 18.56 -11.48
N ARG A 331 -15.71 17.64 -10.79
CA ARG A 331 -17.13 17.36 -11.02
C ARG A 331 -18.00 18.58 -10.76
N ASP A 332 -17.73 19.33 -9.69
CA ASP A 332 -18.44 20.56 -9.36
C ASP A 332 -18.12 21.68 -10.37
N ARG A 333 -16.86 21.85 -10.77
CA ARG A 333 -16.43 22.80 -11.80
C ARG A 333 -17.13 22.55 -13.13
N LEU A 334 -17.24 21.29 -13.52
CA LEU A 334 -17.91 20.86 -14.75
C LEU A 334 -19.44 20.79 -14.60
N ARG A 335 -19.97 21.06 -13.42
CA ARG A 335 -21.41 20.97 -13.10
C ARG A 335 -22.03 19.66 -13.55
N LEU A 336 -21.34 18.54 -13.36
CA LEU A 336 -21.80 17.23 -13.82
C LEU A 336 -23.13 16.81 -13.18
N ALA A 337 -23.49 17.39 -12.02
CA ALA A 337 -24.79 17.20 -11.39
C ALA A 337 -25.94 17.74 -12.26
N ASP A 338 -25.72 18.84 -12.99
CA ASP A 338 -26.73 19.46 -13.86
C ASP A 338 -27.00 18.60 -15.11
N HIS A 339 -26.09 17.68 -15.42
CA HIS A 339 -26.19 16.76 -16.57
C HIS A 339 -26.68 15.36 -16.15
N ARG A 340 -27.09 15.18 -14.89
CA ARG A 340 -27.73 13.92 -14.48
C ARG A 340 -29.14 13.84 -15.03
N PRO A 341 -29.49 12.71 -15.69
CA PRO A 341 -30.85 12.52 -16.18
C PRO A 341 -31.86 12.44 -15.02
N GLN A 342 -33.02 13.09 -15.20
CA GLN A 342 -34.13 12.99 -14.24
C GLN A 342 -35.24 12.15 -14.86
N ALA A 343 -35.54 11.00 -14.27
CA ALA A 343 -36.53 10.07 -14.81
C ALA A 343 -37.95 10.31 -14.31
N LEU A 344 -38.90 10.13 -15.21
CA LEU A 344 -40.31 9.97 -14.90
C LEU A 344 -40.83 8.59 -15.38
N PRO A 345 -41.52 7.79 -14.56
CA PRO A 345 -41.97 6.46 -14.96
C PRO A 345 -43.18 6.50 -15.93
N GLY A 346 -43.15 5.66 -16.98
CA GLY A 346 -44.28 5.50 -17.91
C GLY A 346 -44.11 4.34 -18.88
N PHE A 347 -45.19 3.59 -19.13
CA PHE A 347 -45.24 2.31 -19.88
C PHE A 347 -44.80 2.43 -21.36
N VAL A 348 -45.15 3.47 -22.07
CA VAL A 348 -44.81 3.66 -23.50
C VAL A 348 -43.30 3.85 -23.71
N ARG A 349 -42.59 4.34 -22.68
CA ARG A 349 -41.16 4.59 -22.72
C ARG A 349 -40.32 3.33 -22.64
N SER A 350 -40.79 2.31 -21.91
CA SER A 350 -40.09 1.02 -21.80
C SER A 350 -40.00 0.33 -23.16
N ARG A 351 -41.09 0.35 -23.97
CA ARG A 351 -41.07 -0.24 -25.31
C ARG A 351 -40.11 0.46 -26.27
N LEU A 352 -40.03 1.77 -26.24
CA LEU A 352 -39.07 2.53 -27.05
C LEU A 352 -37.62 2.22 -26.68
N ILE A 353 -37.36 1.98 -25.40
CA ILE A 353 -36.04 1.59 -24.96
C ILE A 353 -35.68 0.21 -25.45
N ASP A 354 -36.58 -0.77 -25.28
CA ASP A 354 -36.30 -2.16 -25.60
C ASP A 354 -36.25 -2.38 -27.12
N GLU A 355 -37.12 -1.70 -27.89
CA GLU A 355 -37.26 -1.95 -29.34
C GLU A 355 -36.34 -1.04 -30.20
N VAL A 356 -35.89 0.10 -29.68
CA VAL A 356 -35.10 1.09 -30.46
C VAL A 356 -33.74 1.36 -29.84
N TRP A 357 -33.68 1.70 -28.55
CA TRP A 357 -32.45 2.18 -27.94
C TRP A 357 -31.46 1.07 -27.58
N LEU A 358 -31.93 -0.04 -27.02
CA LEU A 358 -31.04 -1.16 -26.67
C LEU A 358 -30.39 -1.78 -27.92
N PRO A 359 -31.12 -2.03 -29.03
CA PRO A 359 -30.48 -2.46 -30.28
C PRO A 359 -29.43 -1.47 -30.80
N LEU A 360 -29.74 -0.15 -30.83
CA LEU A 360 -28.83 0.88 -31.29
C LEU A 360 -27.53 0.93 -30.47
N ILE A 361 -27.63 0.78 -29.15
CA ILE A 361 -26.46 0.76 -28.26
C ILE A 361 -25.69 -0.54 -28.44
N GLY A 362 -26.36 -1.66 -28.59
CA GLY A 362 -25.74 -2.95 -28.87
C GLY A 362 -24.93 -2.92 -30.17
N GLU A 363 -25.45 -2.35 -31.23
CA GLU A 363 -24.75 -2.16 -32.49
C GLU A 363 -23.52 -1.24 -32.37
N ASN A 364 -23.64 -0.14 -31.61
CA ASN A 364 -22.52 0.76 -31.37
C ASN A 364 -21.41 0.12 -30.52
N LEU A 365 -21.79 -0.65 -29.50
CA LEU A 365 -20.83 -1.38 -28.69
C LEU A 365 -20.12 -2.46 -29.50
N ALA A 366 -20.86 -3.20 -30.33
CA ALA A 366 -20.30 -4.21 -31.23
C ALA A 366 -19.27 -3.61 -32.19
N LYS A 367 -19.53 -2.39 -32.72
CA LYS A 367 -18.58 -1.66 -33.56
C LYS A 367 -17.33 -1.23 -32.81
N GLN A 368 -17.48 -0.67 -31.59
CA GLN A 368 -16.35 -0.28 -30.76
C GLN A 368 -15.46 -1.47 -30.41
N LEU A 369 -16.03 -2.65 -30.25
CA LEU A 369 -15.32 -3.91 -29.99
C LEU A 369 -14.77 -4.56 -31.27
N GLY A 370 -15.01 -4.00 -32.46
CA GLY A 370 -14.52 -4.54 -33.73
C GLY A 370 -15.18 -5.86 -34.14
N THR A 371 -16.33 -6.20 -33.59
CA THR A 371 -17.05 -7.46 -33.84
C THR A 371 -18.09 -7.34 -34.97
N ASP A 372 -18.40 -6.12 -35.45
CA ASP A 372 -19.36 -5.89 -36.50
C ASP A 372 -18.67 -5.37 -37.76
N THR A 373 -18.84 -6.10 -38.88
CA THR A 373 -18.32 -5.75 -40.23
C THR A 373 -19.41 -5.27 -41.18
N GLY A 374 -20.62 -4.98 -40.69
CA GLY A 374 -21.78 -4.61 -41.48
C GLY A 374 -21.71 -3.18 -42.04
N ALA A 375 -21.65 -3.02 -43.36
CA ALA A 375 -21.83 -1.74 -44.04
C ALA A 375 -23.30 -1.29 -43.92
N GLY A 376 -23.62 -0.39 -43.00
CA GLY A 376 -24.96 0.21 -42.90
C GLY A 376 -25.43 0.60 -41.51
N ALA A 377 -24.62 0.41 -40.50
CA ALA A 377 -25.01 0.80 -39.16
C ALA A 377 -24.96 2.34 -38.99
N LEU A 378 -26.11 2.89 -38.59
CA LEU A 378 -26.30 4.29 -38.25
C LEU A 378 -25.36 4.63 -37.05
N GLY A 379 -24.36 5.47 -37.24
CA GLY A 379 -23.26 5.78 -36.33
C GLY A 379 -23.66 6.37 -34.97
N GLY A 380 -24.67 5.81 -34.29
CA GLY A 380 -25.14 6.31 -33.00
C GLY A 380 -25.97 7.57 -33.05
N LEU A 381 -26.36 8.05 -34.24
CA LEU A 381 -27.19 9.23 -34.42
C LEU A 381 -28.69 8.83 -34.46
N LEU A 382 -29.51 9.46 -33.62
CA LEU A 382 -30.96 9.30 -33.62
C LEU A 382 -31.66 10.64 -33.77
N LEU A 383 -32.54 10.78 -34.76
CA LEU A 383 -33.38 11.93 -34.92
C LEU A 383 -34.81 11.67 -34.42
N LEU A 384 -35.23 12.43 -33.40
CA LEU A 384 -36.57 12.37 -32.81
C LEU A 384 -37.47 13.47 -33.37
N LEU A 385 -38.46 13.11 -34.17
CA LEU A 385 -39.47 14.02 -34.70
C LEU A 385 -40.81 13.85 -33.96
N SER A 386 -41.27 14.89 -33.29
CA SER A 386 -42.61 14.92 -32.70
C SER A 386 -43.06 16.36 -32.44
N PRO A 387 -44.38 16.62 -32.30
CA PRO A 387 -44.86 17.92 -31.89
C PRO A 387 -44.31 18.35 -30.53
N PRO A 388 -44.27 19.66 -30.19
CA PRO A 388 -43.91 20.17 -28.89
C PRO A 388 -44.76 19.53 -27.77
N GLY A 389 -44.19 19.30 -26.61
CA GLY A 389 -44.92 18.76 -25.42
C GLY A 389 -45.06 17.22 -25.38
N TYR A 390 -44.64 16.49 -26.36
CA TYR A 390 -44.75 15.01 -26.38
C TYR A 390 -43.66 14.28 -25.56
N GLY A 391 -42.87 14.99 -24.79
CA GLY A 391 -41.97 14.42 -23.79
C GLY A 391 -40.67 13.84 -24.34
N LYS A 392 -40.16 14.35 -25.48
CA LYS A 392 -38.86 13.96 -26.07
C LYS A 392 -37.74 14.03 -25.04
N THR A 393 -37.58 15.20 -24.42
CA THR A 393 -36.53 15.43 -23.41
C THR A 393 -36.64 14.47 -22.24
N THR A 394 -37.89 14.24 -21.74
CA THR A 394 -38.12 13.32 -20.62
C THR A 394 -37.84 11.86 -20.99
N LEU A 395 -38.07 11.49 -22.27
CA LEU A 395 -37.70 10.15 -22.75
C LEU A 395 -36.18 9.97 -22.74
N LEU A 396 -35.44 10.96 -23.23
CA LEU A 396 -33.98 10.90 -23.25
C LEU A 396 -33.37 10.91 -21.85
N GLU A 397 -33.94 11.65 -20.92
CA GLU A 397 -33.57 11.63 -19.51
C GLU A 397 -33.74 10.22 -18.91
N TYR A 398 -34.86 9.57 -19.19
CA TYR A 398 -35.13 8.21 -18.72
C TYR A 398 -34.16 7.20 -19.33
N VAL A 399 -33.88 7.29 -20.65
CA VAL A 399 -32.91 6.41 -21.32
C VAL A 399 -31.51 6.56 -20.71
N ALA A 400 -31.07 7.81 -20.56
CA ALA A 400 -29.75 8.09 -20.02
C ALA A 400 -29.60 7.59 -18.57
N GLU A 401 -30.66 7.73 -17.75
CA GLU A 401 -30.65 7.18 -16.37
C GLU A 401 -30.60 5.66 -16.36
N ARG A 402 -31.43 4.98 -17.16
CA ARG A 402 -31.49 3.52 -17.20
C ARG A 402 -30.18 2.88 -17.68
N LEU A 403 -29.47 3.56 -18.56
CA LEU A 403 -28.20 3.10 -19.14
C LEU A 403 -26.97 3.64 -18.42
N GLY A 404 -27.16 4.50 -17.40
CA GLY A 404 -26.05 5.11 -16.66
C GLY A 404 -25.21 6.06 -17.51
N LEU A 405 -25.83 6.72 -18.52
CA LEU A 405 -25.14 7.62 -19.43
C LEU A 405 -25.10 9.05 -18.87
N LEU A 406 -24.04 9.79 -19.18
CA LEU A 406 -23.96 11.23 -19.00
C LEU A 406 -24.86 11.91 -20.05
N LEU A 407 -25.89 12.63 -19.63
CA LEU A 407 -26.76 13.36 -20.53
C LEU A 407 -26.32 14.82 -20.67
N VAL A 408 -25.86 15.22 -21.85
CA VAL A 408 -25.50 16.59 -22.16
C VAL A 408 -26.57 17.20 -23.05
N LYS A 409 -27.32 18.19 -22.51
CA LYS A 409 -28.37 18.88 -23.22
C LYS A 409 -27.84 20.17 -23.83
N VAL A 410 -28.08 20.35 -25.13
CA VAL A 410 -27.71 21.53 -25.91
C VAL A 410 -28.96 22.17 -26.45
N ASN A 411 -29.08 23.48 -26.28
CA ASN A 411 -30.21 24.27 -26.80
C ASN A 411 -29.89 24.80 -28.21
N GLY A 412 -30.54 24.23 -29.21
CA GLY A 412 -30.36 24.63 -30.61
C GLY A 412 -30.63 26.13 -30.90
N PRO A 413 -31.74 26.71 -30.42
CA PRO A 413 -31.97 28.14 -30.50
C PRO A 413 -30.88 29.01 -29.86
N ALA A 414 -30.26 28.58 -28.80
CA ALA A 414 -29.13 29.27 -28.16
C ALA A 414 -27.81 29.17 -28.95
N LEU A 415 -27.63 28.11 -29.73
CA LEU A 415 -26.53 28.02 -30.72
C LEU A 415 -26.75 29.02 -31.86
N GLY A 416 -27.98 29.05 -32.42
CA GLY A 416 -28.33 29.90 -33.52
C GLY A 416 -27.76 29.43 -34.87
N SER A 417 -28.23 30.06 -35.96
CA SER A 417 -27.83 29.71 -37.33
C SER A 417 -26.45 30.27 -37.77
N GLU A 418 -25.82 31.06 -36.89
CA GLU A 418 -24.52 31.69 -37.17
C GLU A 418 -23.33 30.84 -36.71
N VAL A 419 -23.55 29.80 -35.93
CA VAL A 419 -22.48 28.93 -35.45
C VAL A 419 -22.04 27.96 -36.53
N THR A 420 -20.87 28.22 -37.10
CA THR A 420 -20.25 27.40 -38.15
C THR A 420 -19.05 26.57 -37.68
N SER A 421 -18.60 26.75 -36.42
CA SER A 421 -17.44 26.05 -35.84
C SER A 421 -17.84 25.44 -34.50
N LEU A 422 -17.21 24.30 -34.13
CA LEU A 422 -17.33 23.71 -32.78
C LEU A 422 -16.36 24.34 -31.77
N ASP A 423 -15.51 25.27 -32.20
CA ASP A 423 -14.59 25.98 -31.32
C ASP A 423 -15.33 27.06 -30.51
N PRO A 424 -15.41 26.96 -29.15
CA PRO A 424 -16.03 27.97 -28.33
C PRO A 424 -15.41 29.38 -28.46
N ALA A 425 -14.15 29.47 -28.85
CA ALA A 425 -13.47 30.76 -29.06
C ALA A 425 -14.03 31.54 -30.29
N GLN A 426 -14.64 30.82 -31.23
CA GLN A 426 -15.25 31.39 -32.45
C GLN A 426 -16.76 31.64 -32.31
N ALA A 427 -17.31 31.46 -31.10
CA ALA A 427 -18.73 31.66 -30.85
C ALA A 427 -19.16 33.14 -31.08
N PRO A 428 -20.28 33.39 -31.79
CA PRO A 428 -20.74 34.75 -32.07
C PRO A 428 -21.22 35.49 -30.82
N HIS A 429 -21.68 34.81 -29.81
CA HIS A 429 -22.14 35.38 -28.55
C HIS A 429 -21.95 34.43 -27.36
N ALA A 430 -22.11 34.95 -26.13
CA ALA A 430 -21.82 34.22 -24.88
C ALA A 430 -22.67 32.95 -24.69
N THR A 431 -23.96 32.99 -25.05
CA THR A 431 -24.86 31.82 -24.96
C THR A 431 -24.44 30.71 -25.93
N ALA A 432 -24.08 31.05 -27.18
CA ALA A 432 -23.55 30.07 -28.13
C ALA A 432 -22.23 29.45 -27.65
N ARG A 433 -21.38 30.26 -27.04
CA ARG A 433 -20.14 29.74 -26.40
C ARG A 433 -20.42 28.69 -25.35
N GLN A 434 -21.38 28.96 -24.43
CA GLN A 434 -21.76 28.02 -23.40
C GLN A 434 -22.30 26.71 -23.98
N GLU A 435 -23.10 26.75 -25.01
CA GLU A 435 -23.61 25.55 -25.68
C GLU A 435 -22.49 24.76 -26.39
N LEU A 436 -21.54 25.46 -27.04
CA LEU A 436 -20.38 24.83 -27.65
C LEU A 436 -19.45 24.20 -26.62
N GLU A 437 -19.29 24.79 -25.42
CA GLU A 437 -18.55 24.20 -24.31
C GLU A 437 -19.19 22.90 -23.84
N LYS A 438 -20.55 22.82 -23.80
CA LYS A 438 -21.26 21.57 -23.50
C LYS A 438 -21.01 20.49 -24.56
N ILE A 439 -21.07 20.87 -25.84
CA ILE A 439 -20.76 19.94 -26.93
C ILE A 439 -19.32 19.43 -26.81
N ASN A 440 -18.37 20.33 -26.61
CA ASN A 440 -16.98 19.95 -26.43
C ASN A 440 -16.76 19.07 -25.18
N LEU A 441 -17.52 19.30 -24.10
CA LEU A 441 -17.52 18.42 -22.93
C LEU A 441 -17.99 17.01 -23.32
N ALA A 442 -19.10 16.89 -24.05
CA ALA A 442 -19.62 15.59 -24.50
C ALA A 442 -18.62 14.85 -25.39
N LEU A 443 -18.03 15.53 -26.36
CA LEU A 443 -17.04 14.94 -27.27
C LEU A 443 -15.75 14.53 -26.53
N LYS A 444 -15.28 15.33 -25.57
CA LYS A 444 -14.10 15.01 -24.76
C LYS A 444 -14.35 13.86 -23.78
N THR A 445 -15.57 13.72 -23.28
CA THR A 445 -15.94 12.61 -22.41
C THR A 445 -16.00 11.31 -23.21
N GLY A 446 -16.40 11.37 -24.47
CA GLY A 446 -16.37 10.27 -25.43
C GLY A 446 -17.37 9.16 -25.08
N SER A 447 -16.89 8.13 -24.39
CA SER A 447 -17.71 6.96 -24.01
C SER A 447 -18.77 7.29 -22.97
N ASN A 448 -19.89 6.56 -23.00
CA ASN A 448 -21.00 6.67 -22.05
C ASN A 448 -21.67 8.06 -21.98
N THR A 449 -21.67 8.80 -23.07
CA THR A 449 -22.29 10.12 -23.17
C THR A 449 -23.42 10.14 -24.21
N LEU A 450 -24.56 10.68 -23.80
CA LEU A 450 -25.69 10.97 -24.68
C LEU A 450 -25.72 12.49 -24.90
N LEU A 451 -25.34 12.94 -26.11
CA LEU A 451 -25.45 14.33 -26.52
C LEU A 451 -26.83 14.56 -27.12
N TYR A 452 -27.66 15.39 -26.48
CA TYR A 452 -28.99 15.75 -26.93
C TYR A 452 -29.01 17.22 -27.40
N VAL A 453 -29.24 17.43 -28.67
CA VAL A 453 -29.44 18.77 -29.26
C VAL A 453 -30.92 19.00 -29.47
N ASP A 454 -31.52 19.89 -28.66
CA ASP A 454 -32.93 20.22 -28.75
C ASP A 454 -33.14 21.30 -29.80
N ASP A 455 -34.29 21.21 -30.51
CA ASP A 455 -34.69 22.17 -31.54
C ASP A 455 -33.59 22.47 -32.59
N ILE A 456 -32.98 21.41 -33.10
CA ILE A 456 -31.86 21.47 -34.06
C ILE A 456 -32.14 22.25 -35.33
N GLN A 457 -33.42 22.42 -35.70
CA GLN A 457 -33.84 23.23 -36.88
C GLN A 457 -33.40 24.72 -36.77
N HIS A 458 -33.03 25.17 -35.59
CA HIS A 458 -32.53 26.56 -35.40
C HIS A 458 -31.00 26.68 -35.51
N THR A 459 -30.30 25.61 -35.76
CA THR A 459 -28.86 25.64 -35.98
C THR A 459 -28.49 25.88 -37.43
N ALA A 460 -27.23 26.16 -37.73
CA ALA A 460 -26.74 26.37 -39.06
C ALA A 460 -26.99 25.15 -39.98
N PRO A 461 -27.33 25.33 -41.25
CA PRO A 461 -27.33 24.24 -42.21
C PRO A 461 -25.97 23.52 -42.24
N GLY A 462 -25.97 22.19 -42.19
CA GLY A 462 -24.74 21.42 -42.14
C GLY A 462 -24.10 21.32 -40.72
N PHE A 463 -24.74 21.84 -39.66
CA PHE A 463 -24.22 21.71 -38.29
C PHE A 463 -24.08 20.23 -37.89
N LEU A 464 -25.02 19.37 -38.28
CA LEU A 464 -24.97 17.93 -38.04
C LEU A 464 -23.81 17.21 -38.75
N GLU A 465 -23.30 17.75 -39.84
CA GLU A 465 -22.18 17.16 -40.60
C GLU A 465 -20.86 17.20 -39.80
N LYS A 466 -20.85 17.90 -38.66
CA LYS A 466 -19.67 18.05 -37.82
C LYS A 466 -19.54 16.90 -36.77
N PHE A 467 -20.54 16.05 -36.65
CA PHE A 467 -20.59 14.88 -35.79
C PHE A 467 -20.57 13.59 -36.60
#